data_b78e283f1a887d42555daf6a7ddb2ed1
#
_entry.id   b78e283f1a887d42555daf6a7ddb2ed1
#
_cell.length_a   1.000
_cell.length_b   1.000
_cell.length_c   1.000
_cell.angle_alpha   90.00
_cell.angle_beta   90.00
_cell.angle_gamma   90.00
#
_symmetry.space_group_name_H-M   'P 1'
#
loop_
_entity.id
_entity.type
_entity.pdbx_description
1 polymer ?
#
loop_
_entity_poly.entity_id
_entity_poly.type
_entity_poly.pdbx_seq_one_letter_code
_entity_poly.pdbx_strand_id
1 'polypeptide(L)'
;MRASHYAQAFHELTLTPKMEEGALVKQFVATVAENGHAHLLPKIVRSLERIHRREEKRETIEVTSSKELSPGEVSELLKHEPFKHALSPSHKKVVRKVDETLVGGTLVRTGALRIDASYKRALLELYRHTTENL
;
A
#
# COMPACT_ATOMS: atom_id res chain seq x y z
N MET A 1 19.50 4.55 22.25
CA MET A 1 18.33 4.74 21.39
C MET A 1 18.56 4.06 20.05
N ARG A 2 17.61 3.26 19.60
CA ARG A 2 17.74 2.52 18.33
C ARG A 2 17.34 3.39 17.14
N ALA A 3 17.91 3.09 15.97
CA ALA A 3 17.61 3.80 14.72
C ALA A 3 16.09 3.84 14.41
N SER A 4 15.37 2.75 14.68
CA SER A 4 13.93 2.67 14.47
C SER A 4 13.13 3.69 15.32
N HIS A 5 13.58 3.98 16.54
CA HIS A 5 12.94 4.98 17.40
C HIS A 5 13.10 6.39 16.84
N TYR A 6 14.28 6.71 16.34
CA TYR A 6 14.54 7.99 15.67
C TYR A 6 13.70 8.15 14.41
N ALA A 7 13.62 7.10 13.62
CA ALA A 7 12.83 7.11 12.38
C ALA A 7 11.34 7.33 12.67
N GLN A 8 10.80 6.65 13.68
CA GLN A 8 9.42 6.81 14.09
C GLN A 8 9.13 8.21 14.60
N ALA A 9 10.01 8.75 15.45
CA ALA A 9 9.87 10.10 15.95
C ALA A 9 9.90 11.16 14.84
N PHE A 10 10.81 11.01 13.89
CA PHE A 10 10.87 11.89 12.72
C PHE A 10 9.61 11.80 11.86
N HIS A 11 9.12 10.60 11.64
CA HIS A 11 7.90 10.37 10.89
C HIS A 11 6.69 11.07 11.54
N GLU A 12 6.54 10.95 12.84
CA GLU A 12 5.48 11.63 13.60
C GLU A 12 5.57 13.16 13.48
N LEU A 13 6.80 13.70 13.48
CA LEU A 13 7.02 15.13 13.27
C LEU A 13 6.63 15.59 11.87
N THR A 14 6.76 14.74 10.86
CA THR A 14 6.37 15.08 9.49
C THR A 14 4.85 15.07 9.28
N LEU A 15 4.11 14.32 10.10
CA LEU A 15 2.64 14.27 10.03
C LEU A 15 1.98 15.57 10.51
N THR A 16 2.62 16.26 11.45
CA THR A 16 2.16 17.56 11.98
C THR A 16 3.28 18.59 11.84
N PRO A 17 3.57 19.08 10.62
CA PRO A 17 4.70 19.99 10.43
C PRO A 17 4.46 21.34 11.09
N LYS A 18 5.31 21.69 12.05
CA LYS A 18 5.32 23.00 12.69
C LYS A 18 6.36 23.94 12.07
N MET A 19 7.20 23.42 11.18
CA MET A 19 8.25 24.15 10.51
C MET A 19 8.48 23.62 9.10
N GLU A 20 9.23 24.35 8.29
CA GLU A 20 9.59 23.94 6.95
C GLU A 20 10.38 22.63 6.94
N GLU A 21 10.15 21.78 5.92
CA GLU A 21 10.80 20.46 5.82
C GLU A 21 12.32 20.52 5.92
N GLY A 22 12.96 21.47 5.22
CA GLY A 22 14.41 21.64 5.28
C GLY A 22 14.93 21.97 6.66
N ALA A 23 14.21 22.81 7.40
CA ALA A 23 14.54 23.16 8.78
C ALA A 23 14.36 21.97 9.73
N LEU A 24 13.30 21.19 9.53
CA LEU A 24 13.01 19.98 10.30
C LEU A 24 14.12 18.93 10.14
N VAL A 25 14.56 18.70 8.92
CA VAL A 25 15.65 17.76 8.62
C VAL A 25 16.95 18.20 9.27
N LYS A 26 17.31 19.47 9.17
CA LYS A 26 18.52 20.03 9.78
C LYS A 26 18.51 19.88 11.30
N GLN A 27 17.40 20.22 11.94
CA GLN A 27 17.23 20.09 13.37
C GLN A 27 17.31 18.65 13.83
N PHE A 28 16.68 17.73 13.10
CA PHE A 28 16.73 16.30 13.39
C PHE A 28 18.15 15.75 13.32
N VAL A 29 18.89 16.07 12.26
CA VAL A 29 20.28 15.62 12.07
C VAL A 29 21.17 16.19 13.19
N ALA A 30 21.00 17.46 13.53
CA ALA A 30 21.75 18.10 14.63
C ALA A 30 21.47 17.40 15.97
N THR A 31 20.22 17.08 16.26
CA THR A 31 19.83 16.36 17.49
C THR A 31 20.45 14.97 17.57
N VAL A 32 20.44 14.23 16.49
CA VAL A 32 21.05 12.89 16.41
C VAL A 32 22.57 12.98 16.64
N ALA A 33 23.22 13.97 16.04
CA ALA A 33 24.65 14.20 16.20
C ALA A 33 25.01 14.62 17.64
N GLU A 34 24.23 15.51 18.25
CA GLU A 34 24.41 15.94 19.63
C GLU A 34 24.32 14.79 20.63
N ASN A 35 23.44 13.81 20.35
CA ASN A 35 23.31 12.60 21.16
C ASN A 35 24.42 11.57 20.92
N GLY A 36 25.37 11.86 20.03
CA GLY A 36 26.46 10.95 19.68
C GLY A 36 26.04 9.77 18.79
N HIS A 37 24.90 9.88 18.13
CA HIS A 37 24.33 8.81 17.30
C HIS A 37 24.41 9.07 15.79
N ALA A 38 25.29 9.96 15.34
CA ALA A 38 25.45 10.30 13.93
C ALA A 38 25.73 9.06 13.05
N HIS A 39 26.42 8.07 13.59
CA HIS A 39 26.70 6.80 12.89
C HIS A 39 25.44 5.97 12.58
N LEU A 40 24.32 6.26 13.25
CA LEU A 40 23.06 5.58 13.01
C LEU A 40 22.25 6.17 11.84
N LEU A 41 22.65 7.34 11.31
CA LEU A 41 21.91 8.02 10.23
C LEU A 41 21.57 7.13 9.05
N PRO A 42 22.48 6.30 8.49
CA PRO A 42 22.11 5.39 7.39
C PRO A 42 21.03 4.39 7.79
N LYS A 43 21.06 3.89 9.01
CA LYS A 43 20.04 2.94 9.53
C LYS A 43 18.70 3.65 9.74
N ILE A 44 18.73 4.90 10.18
CA ILE A 44 17.54 5.74 10.37
C ILE A 44 16.84 5.95 9.02
N VAL A 45 17.60 6.28 7.98
CA VAL A 45 17.07 6.46 6.63
C VAL A 45 16.40 5.19 6.12
N ARG A 46 17.01 4.02 6.29
CA ARG A 46 16.42 2.73 5.92
C ARG A 46 15.14 2.43 6.67
N SER A 47 15.08 2.78 7.94
CA SER A 47 13.87 2.62 8.76
C SER A 47 12.75 3.54 8.29
N LEU A 48 13.07 4.78 7.91
CA LEU A 48 12.11 5.72 7.33
C LEU A 48 11.56 5.23 6.00
N GLU A 49 12.42 4.70 5.14
CA GLU A 49 11.98 4.10 3.87
C GLU A 49 11.01 2.93 4.10
N ARG A 50 11.27 2.11 5.10
CA ARG A 50 10.37 1.01 5.48
C ARG A 50 9.01 1.51 5.96
N ILE A 51 8.98 2.53 6.81
CA ILE A 51 7.74 3.15 7.31
C ILE A 51 6.96 3.70 6.13
N HIS A 52 7.62 4.44 5.25
CA HIS A 52 7.00 5.03 4.06
C HIS A 52 6.38 3.97 3.14
N ARG A 53 7.09 2.88 2.88
CA ARG A 53 6.57 1.77 2.06
C ARG A 53 5.35 1.10 2.68
N ARG A 54 5.33 0.93 4.00
CA ARG A 54 4.18 0.36 4.72
C ARG A 54 2.96 1.24 4.58
N GLU A 55 3.12 2.54 4.74
CA GLU A 55 2.04 3.50 4.59
C GLU A 55 1.52 3.55 3.17
N GLU A 56 2.41 3.59 2.20
CA GLU A 56 2.05 3.56 0.79
C GLU A 56 1.23 2.30 0.45
N LYS A 57 1.62 1.14 0.96
CA LYS A 57 0.84 -0.10 0.80
C LYS A 57 -0.52 -0.03 1.46
N ARG A 58 -0.63 0.59 2.63
CA ARG A 58 -1.91 0.78 3.33
C ARG A 58 -2.85 1.74 2.60
N GLU A 59 -2.29 2.75 1.97
CA GLU A 59 -3.04 3.80 1.27
C GLU A 59 -3.39 3.43 -0.16
N THR A 60 -2.77 2.41 -0.72
CA THR A 60 -2.91 2.04 -2.13
C THR A 60 -3.87 0.88 -2.31
N ILE A 61 -4.82 1.05 -3.24
CA ILE A 61 -5.66 -0.01 -3.77
C ILE A 61 -5.16 -0.33 -5.18
N GLU A 62 -4.78 -1.59 -5.39
CA GLU A 62 -4.39 -2.08 -6.69
C GLU A 62 -5.55 -2.81 -7.35
N VAL A 63 -5.99 -2.31 -8.50
CA VAL A 63 -7.09 -2.89 -9.28
C VAL A 63 -6.51 -3.47 -10.55
N THR A 64 -6.58 -4.79 -10.69
CA THR A 64 -6.13 -5.51 -11.87
C THR A 64 -7.34 -6.03 -12.65
N SER A 65 -7.39 -5.76 -13.94
CA SER A 65 -8.47 -6.20 -14.81
C SER A 65 -7.90 -6.79 -16.10
N SER A 66 -8.70 -7.58 -16.80
CA SER A 66 -8.30 -8.15 -18.09
C SER A 66 -8.26 -7.10 -19.21
N LYS A 67 -8.96 -6.00 -19.04
CA LYS A 67 -9.00 -4.86 -19.98
C LYS A 67 -8.71 -3.58 -19.23
N GLU A 68 -8.22 -2.57 -19.94
CA GLU A 68 -7.98 -1.25 -19.37
C GLU A 68 -9.30 -0.61 -18.93
N LEU A 69 -9.34 -0.16 -17.68
CA LEU A 69 -10.49 0.53 -17.08
C LEU A 69 -10.20 2.01 -16.92
N SER A 70 -11.23 2.85 -17.16
CA SER A 70 -11.16 4.28 -16.87
C SER A 70 -11.26 4.54 -15.35
N PRO A 71 -10.79 5.70 -14.86
CA PRO A 71 -10.95 6.04 -13.43
C PRO A 71 -12.40 6.00 -12.95
N GLY A 72 -13.35 6.41 -13.79
CA GLY A 72 -14.77 6.35 -13.48
C GLY A 72 -15.30 4.93 -13.32
N GLU A 73 -14.90 4.02 -14.20
CA GLU A 73 -15.26 2.61 -14.13
C GLU A 73 -14.71 1.95 -12.86
N VAL A 74 -13.48 2.27 -12.48
CA VAL A 74 -12.86 1.77 -11.24
C VAL A 74 -13.62 2.29 -10.01
N SER A 75 -14.00 3.56 -9.97
CA SER A 75 -14.79 4.12 -8.89
C SER A 75 -16.13 3.43 -8.73
N GLU A 76 -16.82 3.17 -9.81
CA GLU A 76 -18.09 2.43 -9.82
C GLU A 76 -17.90 1.00 -9.30
N LEU A 77 -16.90 0.30 -9.80
CA LEU A 77 -16.58 -1.08 -9.41
C LEU A 77 -16.33 -1.20 -7.92
N LEU A 78 -15.59 -0.28 -7.33
CA LEU A 78 -15.22 -0.31 -5.92
C LEU A 78 -16.40 0.00 -4.98
N LYS A 79 -17.48 0.59 -5.47
CA LYS A 79 -18.71 0.84 -4.69
C LYS A 79 -19.58 -0.39 -4.53
N HIS A 80 -19.38 -1.42 -5.34
CA HIS A 80 -20.19 -2.64 -5.35
C HIS A 80 -19.51 -3.80 -4.64
N GLU A 81 -20.31 -4.76 -4.18
CA GLU A 81 -19.82 -6.03 -3.64
C GLU A 81 -19.10 -6.84 -4.74
N PRO A 82 -18.04 -7.61 -4.44
CA PRO A 82 -17.45 -7.83 -3.09
C PRO A 82 -16.42 -6.78 -2.65
N PHE A 83 -16.13 -5.77 -3.45
CA PHE A 83 -15.02 -4.83 -3.25
C PHE A 83 -15.30 -3.74 -2.21
N LYS A 84 -16.56 -3.44 -1.98
CA LYS A 84 -16.99 -2.41 -1.04
C LYS A 84 -16.35 -2.52 0.35
N HIS A 85 -16.22 -3.75 0.85
CA HIS A 85 -15.63 -4.00 2.17
C HIS A 85 -14.11 -3.89 2.23
N ALA A 86 -13.44 -3.91 1.07
CA ALA A 86 -11.99 -3.71 0.99
C ALA A 86 -11.60 -2.25 1.14
N LEU A 87 -12.55 -1.33 0.94
CA LEU A 87 -12.31 0.11 1.04
C LEU A 87 -12.27 0.57 2.50
N SER A 88 -11.28 1.38 2.82
CA SER A 88 -11.23 2.10 4.10
C SER A 88 -10.93 3.57 3.82
N PRO A 89 -11.24 4.48 4.77
CA PRO A 89 -10.94 5.91 4.60
C PRO A 89 -9.45 6.22 4.41
N SER A 90 -8.56 5.29 4.78
CA SER A 90 -7.13 5.43 4.59
C SER A 90 -6.66 5.19 3.16
N HIS A 91 -7.49 4.60 2.30
CA HIS A 91 -7.13 4.32 0.91
C HIS A 91 -7.28 5.59 0.05
N LYS A 92 -6.15 6.20 -0.29
CA LYS A 92 -6.10 7.46 -1.04
C LYS A 92 -5.62 7.31 -2.48
N LYS A 93 -4.90 6.22 -2.79
CA LYS A 93 -4.35 5.97 -4.12
C LYS A 93 -4.97 4.73 -4.75
N VAL A 94 -5.31 4.84 -6.03
CA VAL A 94 -5.78 3.72 -6.84
C VAL A 94 -4.79 3.50 -7.97
N VAL A 95 -4.21 2.32 -8.02
CA VAL A 95 -3.31 1.89 -9.09
C VAL A 95 -4.05 0.89 -9.98
N ARG A 96 -4.08 1.14 -11.27
CA ARG A 96 -4.74 0.30 -12.25
C ARG A 96 -3.70 -0.53 -12.99
N LYS A 97 -3.93 -1.83 -13.07
CA LYS A 97 -3.10 -2.76 -13.84
C LYS A 97 -3.95 -3.57 -14.80
N VAL A 98 -3.35 -4.01 -15.87
CA VAL A 98 -3.99 -4.86 -16.89
C VAL A 98 -3.28 -6.20 -16.90
N ASP A 99 -4.04 -7.29 -16.77
CA ASP A 99 -3.55 -8.65 -16.86
C ASP A 99 -4.54 -9.47 -17.67
N GLU A 100 -4.21 -9.72 -18.93
CA GLU A 100 -5.07 -10.47 -19.86
C GLU A 100 -5.27 -11.92 -19.41
N THR A 101 -4.38 -12.47 -18.58
CA THR A 101 -4.48 -13.85 -18.09
C THR A 101 -5.66 -14.08 -17.15
N LEU A 102 -6.28 -13.01 -16.64
CA LEU A 102 -7.48 -13.10 -15.81
C LEU A 102 -8.73 -13.57 -16.60
N VAL A 103 -8.69 -13.55 -17.91
CA VAL A 103 -9.78 -13.90 -18.83
C VAL A 103 -10.93 -12.90 -18.80
N GLY A 104 -11.27 -12.37 -17.65
CA GLY A 104 -12.29 -11.37 -17.38
C GLY A 104 -12.43 -11.15 -15.89
N GLY A 105 -13.27 -10.20 -15.49
CA GLY A 105 -13.44 -9.83 -14.10
C GLY A 105 -12.31 -8.99 -13.57
N THR A 106 -12.20 -8.90 -12.26
CA THR A 106 -11.30 -7.97 -11.58
C THR A 106 -10.70 -8.58 -10.32
N LEU A 107 -9.46 -8.24 -10.07
CA LEU A 107 -8.74 -8.54 -8.83
C LEU A 107 -8.44 -7.23 -8.13
N VAL A 108 -8.83 -7.11 -6.87
CA VAL A 108 -8.53 -5.94 -6.04
C VAL A 108 -7.60 -6.36 -4.90
N ARG A 109 -6.51 -5.64 -4.76
CA ARG A 109 -5.51 -5.89 -3.73
C ARG A 109 -5.26 -4.63 -2.91
N THR A 110 -5.34 -4.77 -1.60
CA THR A 110 -4.93 -3.74 -0.64
C THR A 110 -3.78 -4.30 0.20
N GLY A 111 -3.20 -3.49 1.09
CA GLY A 111 -2.15 -3.97 1.99
C GLY A 111 -2.56 -5.15 2.87
N ALA A 112 -3.85 -5.23 3.21
CA ALA A 112 -4.38 -6.24 4.13
C ALA A 112 -5.22 -7.33 3.45
N LEU A 113 -5.84 -7.03 2.30
CA LEU A 113 -6.83 -7.89 1.66
C LEU A 113 -6.54 -8.10 0.18
N ARG A 114 -6.93 -9.26 -0.31
CA ARG A 114 -6.93 -9.58 -1.73
C ARG A 114 -8.28 -10.20 -2.07
N ILE A 115 -9.01 -9.56 -2.97
CA ILE A 115 -10.30 -10.05 -3.46
C ILE A 115 -10.14 -10.38 -4.93
N ASP A 116 -10.22 -11.65 -5.26
CA ASP A 116 -10.08 -12.15 -6.63
C ASP A 116 -11.46 -12.55 -7.17
N ALA A 117 -12.06 -11.65 -7.96
CA ALA A 117 -13.31 -11.89 -8.68
C ALA A 117 -13.06 -12.12 -10.17
N SER A 118 -11.89 -12.63 -10.56
CA SER A 118 -11.55 -12.95 -11.92
C SER A 118 -12.29 -14.19 -12.42
N TYR A 119 -12.56 -14.24 -13.71
CA TYR A 119 -13.15 -15.42 -14.35
C TYR A 119 -12.19 -16.61 -14.33
N LYS A 120 -10.89 -16.35 -14.39
CA LYS A 120 -9.86 -17.39 -14.24
C LYS A 120 -10.03 -18.16 -12.93
N ARG A 121 -10.22 -17.48 -11.80
CA ARG A 121 -10.45 -18.11 -10.49
C ARG A 121 -11.74 -18.92 -10.48
N ALA A 122 -12.82 -18.34 -10.98
CA ALA A 122 -14.13 -19.03 -11.04
C ALA A 122 -14.06 -20.31 -11.87
N LEU A 123 -13.39 -20.27 -13.02
CA LEU A 123 -13.20 -21.44 -13.88
C LEU A 123 -12.33 -22.51 -13.20
N LEU A 124 -11.28 -22.12 -12.50
CA LEU A 124 -10.42 -23.06 -11.77
C LEU A 124 -11.16 -23.74 -10.61
N GLU A 125 -12.00 -23.00 -9.89
CA GLU A 125 -12.84 -23.55 -8.82
C GLU A 125 -13.85 -24.55 -9.38
N LEU A 126 -14.51 -24.24 -10.47
CA LEU A 126 -15.42 -25.18 -11.16
C LEU A 126 -14.69 -26.44 -11.60
N TYR A 127 -13.52 -26.32 -12.16
CA TYR A 127 -12.70 -27.45 -12.59
C TYR A 127 -12.35 -28.35 -11.40
N ARG A 128 -11.93 -27.79 -10.28
CA ARG A 128 -11.62 -28.54 -9.05
C ARG A 128 -12.85 -29.30 -8.54
N HIS A 129 -13.99 -28.64 -8.45
CA HIS A 129 -15.24 -29.28 -8.01
C HIS A 129 -15.64 -30.44 -8.92
N THR A 130 -15.48 -30.29 -10.23
CA THR A 130 -15.78 -31.32 -11.19
C THR A 130 -14.87 -32.53 -11.07
N THR A 131 -13.56 -32.30 -10.82
CA THR A 131 -12.56 -33.38 -10.72
C THR A 131 -12.57 -34.08 -9.37
N GLU A 132 -12.89 -33.38 -8.29
CA GLU A 132 -12.99 -33.96 -6.94
C GLU A 132 -14.20 -34.89 -6.77
N ASN A 133 -15.24 -34.68 -7.55
CA ASN A 133 -16.47 -35.48 -7.52
C ASN A 133 -16.44 -36.67 -8.49
N LEU A 134 -15.35 -36.90 -9.16
CA LEU A 134 -15.12 -38.10 -9.98
C LEU A 134 -14.49 -39.23 -9.10
#